data_3e64d6c73fba6113804c7dae17e59ebb
#
_entry.id   3e64d6c73fba6113804c7dae17e59ebb
#
_cell.length_a   1.000
_cell.length_b   1.000
_cell.length_c   1.000
_cell.angle_alpha   90.00
_cell.angle_beta   90.00
_cell.angle_gamma   90.00
#
_symmetry.space_group_name_H-M   'P 1'
#
loop_
_entity.id
_entity.type
_entity.pdbx_description
1 polymer ?
#
loop_
_entity_poly.entity_id
_entity_poly.type
_entity_poly.pdbx_seq_one_letter_code
_entity_poly.pdbx_strand_id
1 'polypeptide(L)'
;VYKRQQPLIRADMHLSAQVGEKAYLAVKAAGKSVFAESENAVQKAQNRAVGSEEIETRLRKCGSTQFYAGEVGIDIGDDIFLSASEINSLRRKALAMLEEKIAERSEIPFYPQEISIRRRRSQNRGYVIRVRSISQIPSDLSYVRRVILPMGVGEETVKCLKDKKIQPAVEVPAAIFGGDNAVYNSLVKARKNGISLAAVCSLDGAAIAKKAGMKLCALPGTNIFNTFSIDEFAHLGFTDAILSTELKIAQCASLGGKLPRGVFAYGRLPLMQTRNCPVKNGTTCDKCRKHGSLTDRMGVTFPVAVSYTHLRAHET
;
A
#
# COMPACT_ATOMS: atom_id res chain seq x y z
N VAL A 1 -1.71 22.22 -7.11
CA VAL A 1 -2.53 21.52 -6.10
C VAL A 1 -1.71 20.48 -5.33
N TYR A 2 -0.80 19.76 -5.97
CA TYR A 2 0.00 18.71 -5.32
C TYR A 2 1.16 19.20 -4.44
N LYS A 3 1.63 20.44 -4.58
CA LYS A 3 2.72 20.99 -3.76
C LYS A 3 2.38 21.26 -2.28
N ARG A 4 1.09 21.20 -1.89
CA ARG A 4 0.63 21.46 -0.51
C ARG A 4 0.38 20.22 0.34
N GLN A 5 0.68 19.02 -0.17
CA GLN A 5 0.34 17.76 0.53
C GLN A 5 1.53 17.05 1.19
N GLN A 6 2.72 17.64 1.18
CA GLN A 6 3.81 17.07 1.98
C GLN A 6 3.62 17.46 3.45
N PRO A 7 3.63 16.49 4.37
CA PRO A 7 3.61 16.79 5.79
C PRO A 7 4.85 17.61 6.14
N LEU A 8 4.66 18.85 6.62
CA LEU A 8 5.75 19.67 7.10
C LEU A 8 6.19 19.17 8.48
N ILE A 9 7.50 19.12 8.70
CA ILE A 9 8.12 18.69 9.94
C ILE A 9 8.29 19.91 10.86
N ARG A 10 7.79 19.85 12.10
CA ARG A 10 8.00 20.88 13.09
C ARG A 10 9.48 20.96 13.45
N ALA A 11 10.07 22.16 13.36
CA ALA A 11 11.44 22.45 13.75
C ALA A 11 11.44 23.52 14.85
N ASP A 12 11.90 23.15 16.03
CA ASP A 12 12.11 24.08 17.13
C ASP A 12 13.52 24.67 17.02
N MET A 13 13.65 25.96 17.24
CA MET A 13 14.88 26.73 17.00
C MET A 13 15.28 27.50 18.25
N HIS A 14 16.58 27.62 18.49
CA HIS A 14 17.12 28.46 19.55
C HIS A 14 18.35 29.20 19.04
N LEU A 15 18.30 30.54 19.03
CA LEU A 15 19.40 31.39 18.59
C LEU A 15 20.04 32.01 19.81
N SER A 16 21.38 31.93 19.90
CA SER A 16 22.20 32.62 20.91
C SER A 16 23.23 33.49 20.19
N ALA A 17 23.37 34.74 20.64
CA ALA A 17 24.31 35.68 20.05
C ALA A 17 24.81 36.74 21.06
N GLN A 18 26.15 36.90 21.17
CA GLN A 18 26.80 37.89 22.03
C GLN A 18 27.86 38.63 21.24
N VAL A 19 28.08 39.88 21.65
CA VAL A 19 29.10 40.74 20.99
C VAL A 19 30.49 40.12 21.10
N GLY A 20 31.19 40.03 19.98
CA GLY A 20 32.54 39.45 19.90
C GLY A 20 32.57 37.93 19.73
N GLU A 21 31.45 37.24 19.85
CA GLU A 21 31.32 35.79 19.62
C GLU A 21 30.57 35.52 18.34
N LYS A 22 30.65 34.28 17.85
CA LYS A 22 29.80 33.82 16.74
C LYS A 22 28.37 33.62 17.22
N ALA A 23 27.40 33.93 16.37
CA ALA A 23 26.03 33.56 16.64
C ALA A 23 25.81 32.04 16.39
N TYR A 24 25.06 31.40 17.27
CA TYR A 24 24.75 29.98 17.21
C TYR A 24 23.24 29.77 17.03
N LEU A 25 22.88 28.88 16.14
CA LEU A 25 21.50 28.46 15.95
C LEU A 25 21.38 26.95 16.15
N ALA A 26 20.71 26.56 17.22
CA ALA A 26 20.30 25.19 17.43
C ALA A 26 18.95 24.94 16.76
N VAL A 27 18.82 23.84 16.03
CA VAL A 27 17.54 23.42 15.42
C VAL A 27 17.27 21.96 15.72
N LYS A 28 16.06 21.67 16.17
CA LYS A 28 15.62 20.31 16.54
C LYS A 28 14.34 19.93 15.81
N ALA A 29 14.34 18.76 15.15
CA ALA A 29 13.15 18.17 14.53
C ALA A 29 13.30 16.64 14.44
N ALA A 30 12.19 15.91 14.47
CA ALA A 30 12.15 14.46 14.30
C ALA A 30 13.14 13.69 15.22
N GLY A 31 13.37 14.17 16.45
CA GLY A 31 14.31 13.57 17.38
C GLY A 31 15.79 13.81 17.10
N LYS A 32 16.12 14.56 16.04
CA LYS A 32 17.49 14.97 15.67
C LYS A 32 17.70 16.44 16.02
N SER A 33 18.96 16.83 16.33
CA SER A 33 19.34 18.21 16.57
C SER A 33 20.66 18.53 15.88
N VAL A 34 20.78 19.76 15.42
CA VAL A 34 21.99 20.32 14.77
C VAL A 34 22.28 21.71 15.32
N PHE A 35 23.52 22.12 15.16
CA PHE A 35 24.00 23.45 15.54
C PHE A 35 24.70 24.07 14.33
N ALA A 36 24.35 25.30 14.01
CA ALA A 36 25.02 26.09 12.99
C ALA A 36 25.60 27.33 13.61
N GLU A 37 26.76 27.75 13.12
CA GLU A 37 27.47 28.98 13.52
C GLU A 37 27.46 29.97 12.41
N SER A 38 27.42 31.28 12.77
CA SER A 38 27.63 32.37 11.82
C SER A 38 29.06 32.35 11.29
N GLU A 39 29.28 32.92 10.11
CA GLU A 39 30.62 33.04 9.55
C GLU A 39 31.46 34.04 10.31
N ASN A 40 30.86 35.17 10.70
CA ASN A 40 31.52 36.26 11.39
C ASN A 40 31.09 36.33 12.87
N ALA A 41 31.94 36.94 13.69
CA ALA A 41 31.58 37.31 15.05
C ALA A 41 30.53 38.43 15.06
N VAL A 42 29.61 38.37 15.99
CA VAL A 42 28.57 39.39 16.19
C VAL A 42 29.18 40.70 16.57
N GLN A 43 28.81 41.74 15.88
CA GLN A 43 29.34 43.12 16.09
C GLN A 43 28.42 43.88 17.05
N LYS A 44 29.00 44.88 17.71
CA LYS A 44 28.21 45.88 18.46
C LYS A 44 27.47 46.77 17.52
N ALA A 45 26.19 47.04 17.78
CA ALA A 45 25.38 47.95 16.99
C ALA A 45 25.93 49.39 17.05
N GLN A 46 26.14 49.98 15.87
CA GLN A 46 26.57 51.40 15.79
C GLN A 46 25.38 52.36 15.76
N ASN A 47 24.28 51.98 15.09
CA ASN A 47 23.10 52.83 14.93
C ASN A 47 21.84 52.23 15.52
N ARG A 48 21.58 50.94 15.23
CA ARG A 48 20.37 50.25 15.68
C ARG A 48 20.69 48.78 16.02
N ALA A 49 20.39 48.40 17.23
CA ALA A 49 20.46 46.99 17.64
C ALA A 49 19.35 46.18 17.00
N VAL A 50 19.61 44.91 16.69
CA VAL A 50 18.59 44.00 16.18
C VAL A 50 17.73 43.49 17.35
N GLY A 51 16.41 43.59 17.21
CA GLY A 51 15.46 43.13 18.23
C GLY A 51 15.11 41.64 18.10
N SER A 52 14.73 41.01 19.19
CA SER A 52 14.32 39.62 19.24
C SER A 52 13.15 39.31 18.29
N GLU A 53 12.17 40.21 18.20
CA GLU A 53 11.03 40.06 17.29
C GLU A 53 11.42 40.03 15.80
N GLU A 54 12.41 40.81 15.43
CA GLU A 54 12.95 40.86 14.07
C GLU A 54 13.66 39.52 13.74
N ILE A 55 14.46 39.02 14.66
CA ILE A 55 15.14 37.73 14.53
C ILE A 55 14.11 36.60 14.43
N GLU A 56 13.12 36.56 15.31
CA GLU A 56 12.07 35.57 15.31
C GLU A 56 11.32 35.54 13.98
N THR A 57 10.90 36.70 13.49
CA THR A 57 10.18 36.81 12.21
C THR A 57 11.00 36.26 11.06
N ARG A 58 12.33 36.39 11.08
CA ARG A 58 13.23 35.86 10.05
C ARG A 58 13.46 34.36 10.20
N LEU A 59 13.61 33.84 11.43
CA LEU A 59 13.79 32.43 11.70
C LEU A 59 12.53 31.62 11.33
N ARG A 60 11.34 32.16 11.55
CA ARG A 60 10.07 31.53 11.19
C ARG A 60 9.86 31.37 9.68
N LYS A 61 10.62 32.05 8.82
CA LYS A 61 10.53 31.94 7.35
C LYS A 61 11.27 30.72 6.83
N CYS A 62 10.74 29.52 7.07
CA CYS A 62 11.37 28.26 6.64
C CYS A 62 11.37 28.03 5.12
N GLY A 63 10.74 28.91 4.34
CA GLY A 63 10.84 28.98 2.88
C GLY A 63 10.36 27.72 2.15
N SER A 64 11.14 27.27 1.18
CA SER A 64 10.87 26.08 0.35
C SER A 64 11.39 24.77 0.96
N THR A 65 11.62 24.73 2.27
CA THR A 65 12.05 23.52 2.99
C THR A 65 10.83 22.67 3.42
N GLN A 66 11.10 21.45 3.84
CA GLN A 66 10.08 20.56 4.41
C GLN A 66 9.74 20.87 5.88
N PHE A 67 10.31 21.95 6.44
CA PHE A 67 10.13 22.33 7.83
C PHE A 67 9.17 23.51 7.99
N TYR A 68 8.51 23.56 9.16
CA TYR A 68 7.86 24.77 9.65
C TYR A 68 8.37 25.08 11.05
N ALA A 69 8.48 26.38 11.39
CA ALA A 69 8.98 26.81 12.69
C ALA A 69 7.98 26.46 13.80
N GLY A 70 8.47 25.76 14.80
CA GLY A 70 7.77 25.48 16.05
C GLY A 70 8.04 26.56 17.08
N GLU A 71 8.64 26.20 18.21
CA GLU A 71 9.13 27.14 19.23
C GLU A 71 10.41 27.81 18.75
N VAL A 72 10.51 29.11 18.96
CA VAL A 72 11.70 29.91 18.63
C VAL A 72 12.15 30.63 19.88
N GLY A 73 13.21 30.13 20.48
CA GLY A 73 13.90 30.77 21.61
C GLY A 73 15.01 31.71 21.11
N ILE A 74 15.16 32.86 21.74
CA ILE A 74 16.16 33.85 21.37
C ILE A 74 16.84 34.31 22.66
N ASP A 75 18.16 34.11 22.71
CA ASP A 75 19.05 34.59 23.78
C ASP A 75 20.12 35.47 23.19
N ILE A 76 19.95 36.76 23.32
CA ILE A 76 20.83 37.79 22.71
C ILE A 76 21.32 38.79 23.75
N GLY A 77 22.58 39.17 23.60
CA GLY A 77 23.15 40.27 24.39
C GLY A 77 22.59 41.63 24.01
N ASP A 78 22.84 42.63 24.86
CA ASP A 78 22.49 44.02 24.59
C ASP A 78 23.33 44.57 23.44
N ASP A 79 22.75 45.50 22.67
CA ASP A 79 23.41 46.26 21.58
C ASP A 79 24.06 45.38 20.50
N ILE A 80 23.52 44.22 20.18
CA ILE A 80 24.06 43.40 19.11
C ILE A 80 23.61 43.90 17.72
N PHE A 81 24.49 43.69 16.75
CA PHE A 81 24.20 43.85 15.33
C PHE A 81 24.34 42.51 14.61
N LEU A 82 23.26 42.01 14.08
CA LEU A 82 23.20 40.84 13.20
C LEU A 82 22.42 41.24 11.93
N SER A 83 23.04 41.16 10.79
CA SER A 83 22.37 41.51 9.56
C SER A 83 21.28 40.52 9.19
N ALA A 84 20.28 40.99 8.46
CA ALA A 84 19.22 40.15 7.92
C ALA A 84 19.76 39.01 7.04
N SER A 85 20.86 39.25 6.34
CA SER A 85 21.53 38.27 5.48
C SER A 85 22.15 37.13 6.33
N GLU A 86 22.82 37.49 7.41
CA GLU A 86 23.46 36.53 8.32
C GLU A 86 22.43 35.64 9.00
N ILE A 87 21.33 36.18 9.54
CA ILE A 87 20.24 35.40 10.14
C ILE A 87 19.66 34.43 9.13
N ASN A 88 19.41 34.88 7.89
CA ASN A 88 18.87 34.02 6.83
C ASN A 88 19.87 32.96 6.37
N SER A 89 21.17 33.27 6.33
CA SER A 89 22.22 32.32 6.00
C SER A 89 22.34 31.24 7.08
N LEU A 90 22.38 31.65 8.34
CA LEU A 90 22.46 30.78 9.50
C LEU A 90 21.27 29.83 9.54
N ARG A 91 20.04 30.32 9.36
CA ARG A 91 18.85 29.50 9.28
C ARG A 91 18.93 28.49 8.14
N ARG A 92 19.31 28.92 6.91
CA ARG A 92 19.43 28.00 5.77
C ARG A 92 20.45 26.90 6.01
N LYS A 93 21.60 27.26 6.57
CA LYS A 93 22.67 26.32 6.93
C LYS A 93 22.17 25.30 7.95
N ALA A 94 21.52 25.76 9.02
CA ALA A 94 21.00 24.87 10.08
C ALA A 94 19.91 23.92 9.55
N LEU A 95 18.97 24.42 8.73
CA LEU A 95 17.92 23.57 8.15
C LEU A 95 18.47 22.55 7.15
N ALA A 96 19.48 22.92 6.35
CA ALA A 96 20.14 21.99 5.44
C ALA A 96 20.89 20.87 6.20
N MET A 97 21.64 21.23 7.25
CA MET A 97 22.31 20.26 8.12
C MET A 97 21.30 19.33 8.81
N LEU A 98 20.16 19.86 9.23
CA LEU A 98 19.09 19.05 9.85
C LEU A 98 18.44 18.10 8.85
N GLU A 99 18.20 18.54 7.63
CA GLU A 99 17.68 17.72 6.54
C GLU A 99 18.61 16.55 6.23
N GLU A 100 19.90 16.82 6.08
CA GLU A 100 20.93 15.80 5.89
C GLU A 100 20.96 14.80 7.06
N LYS A 101 20.94 15.30 8.30
CA LYS A 101 20.96 14.44 9.49
C LYS A 101 19.70 13.61 9.68
N ILE A 102 18.54 14.11 9.24
CA ILE A 102 17.28 13.33 9.23
C ILE A 102 17.32 12.27 8.12
N ALA A 103 17.90 12.61 6.96
CA ALA A 103 18.05 11.67 5.84
C ALA A 103 19.13 10.61 6.08
N GLU A 104 20.02 10.83 7.05
CA GLU A 104 21.06 9.87 7.42
C GLU A 104 20.44 8.55 7.85
N ARG A 105 20.73 7.49 7.11
CA ARG A 105 20.27 6.13 7.44
C ARG A 105 21.30 5.45 8.32
N SER A 106 20.86 4.88 9.43
CA SER A 106 21.69 3.95 10.19
C SER A 106 21.99 2.74 9.32
N GLU A 107 23.24 2.31 9.29
CA GLU A 107 23.58 1.04 8.67
C GLU A 107 22.84 -0.08 9.41
N ILE A 108 21.99 -0.80 8.67
CA ILE A 108 21.33 -1.99 9.20
C ILE A 108 22.31 -3.15 8.99
N PRO A 109 22.79 -3.77 10.06
CA PRO A 109 23.72 -4.89 9.92
C PRO A 109 23.04 -6.03 9.15
N PHE A 110 23.65 -6.46 8.07
CA PHE A 110 23.19 -7.59 7.28
C PHE A 110 23.84 -8.88 7.76
N TYR A 111 23.00 -9.78 8.25
CA TYR A 111 23.43 -11.13 8.62
C TYR A 111 22.98 -12.10 7.52
N PRO A 112 23.88 -12.59 6.66
CA PRO A 112 23.52 -13.55 5.63
C PRO A 112 23.02 -14.84 6.27
N GLN A 113 21.84 -15.26 5.89
CA GLN A 113 21.27 -16.54 6.30
C GLN A 113 21.39 -17.55 5.16
N GLU A 114 21.78 -18.75 5.47
CA GLU A 114 21.72 -19.86 4.52
C GLU A 114 20.27 -20.24 4.26
N ILE A 115 19.86 -20.11 3.00
CA ILE A 115 18.51 -20.42 2.56
C ILE A 115 18.49 -21.86 2.02
N SER A 116 17.88 -22.78 2.76
CA SER A 116 17.62 -24.11 2.26
C SER A 116 16.33 -24.15 1.46
N ILE A 117 16.41 -24.32 0.14
CA ILE A 117 15.25 -24.44 -0.74
C ILE A 117 14.80 -25.90 -0.81
N ARG A 118 13.75 -26.25 -0.07
CA ARG A 118 13.11 -27.56 -0.19
C ARG A 118 12.13 -27.56 -1.36
N ARG A 119 12.46 -28.29 -2.43
CA ARG A 119 11.56 -28.50 -3.56
C ARG A 119 10.52 -29.56 -3.21
N ARG A 120 9.23 -29.22 -3.29
CA ARG A 120 8.15 -30.16 -3.13
C ARG A 120 7.59 -30.55 -4.50
N ARG A 121 7.56 -31.84 -4.83
CA ARG A 121 6.84 -32.32 -6.01
C ARG A 121 5.33 -32.30 -5.68
N SER A 122 4.54 -31.56 -6.48
CA SER A 122 3.09 -31.61 -6.37
C SER A 122 2.57 -32.93 -6.95
N GLN A 123 1.76 -33.63 -6.19
CA GLN A 123 1.10 -34.86 -6.64
C GLN A 123 -0.28 -34.59 -7.26
N ASN A 124 -0.89 -33.44 -6.97
CA ASN A 124 -2.23 -33.09 -7.46
C ASN A 124 -2.15 -32.22 -8.71
N ARG A 125 -2.24 -32.88 -9.86
CA ARG A 125 -2.38 -32.19 -11.15
C ARG A 125 -3.85 -31.99 -11.46
N GLY A 126 -4.21 -30.88 -12.12
CA GLY A 126 -5.57 -30.61 -12.55
C GLY A 126 -5.81 -29.11 -12.75
N TYR A 127 -6.83 -28.81 -13.50
CA TYR A 127 -7.21 -27.43 -13.76
C TYR A 127 -8.02 -26.84 -12.60
N VAL A 128 -7.78 -25.56 -12.34
CA VAL A 128 -8.62 -24.71 -11.51
C VAL A 128 -9.26 -23.69 -12.46
N ILE A 129 -10.57 -23.71 -12.52
CA ILE A 129 -11.35 -22.82 -13.37
C ILE A 129 -11.94 -21.71 -12.50
N ARG A 130 -11.81 -20.47 -12.94
CA ARG A 130 -12.47 -19.31 -12.34
C ARG A 130 -13.56 -18.81 -13.29
N VAL A 131 -14.78 -18.75 -12.82
CA VAL A 131 -15.94 -18.32 -13.59
C VAL A 131 -16.61 -17.11 -12.94
N ARG A 132 -17.16 -16.21 -13.74
CA ARG A 132 -17.96 -15.06 -13.31
C ARG A 132 -19.46 -15.32 -13.31
N SER A 133 -19.88 -16.30 -14.08
CA SER A 133 -21.27 -16.77 -14.17
C SER A 133 -21.29 -18.29 -14.20
N ILE A 134 -22.32 -18.88 -13.66
CA ILE A 134 -22.53 -20.33 -13.67
C ILE A 134 -22.58 -20.87 -15.11
N SER A 135 -23.12 -20.07 -16.06
CA SER A 135 -23.18 -20.42 -17.50
C SER A 135 -21.81 -20.62 -18.16
N GLN A 136 -20.72 -20.19 -17.51
CA GLN A 136 -19.35 -20.37 -18.03
C GLN A 136 -18.72 -21.70 -17.57
N ILE A 137 -19.42 -22.48 -16.74
CA ILE A 137 -18.91 -23.78 -16.32
C ILE A 137 -19.00 -24.73 -17.51
N PRO A 138 -17.87 -25.30 -17.97
CA PRO A 138 -17.88 -26.23 -19.11
C PRO A 138 -18.70 -27.48 -18.80
N SER A 139 -19.24 -28.10 -19.84
CA SER A 139 -19.92 -29.41 -19.74
C SER A 139 -18.92 -30.52 -19.39
N ASP A 140 -17.74 -30.50 -20.02
CA ASP A 140 -16.63 -31.40 -19.70
C ASP A 140 -15.75 -30.85 -18.57
N LEU A 141 -15.71 -31.57 -17.47
CA LEU A 141 -14.95 -31.24 -16.26
C LEU A 141 -13.92 -32.32 -15.90
N SER A 142 -13.57 -33.20 -16.82
CA SER A 142 -12.75 -34.40 -16.58
C SER A 142 -11.41 -34.12 -15.92
N TYR A 143 -10.78 -32.97 -16.26
CA TYR A 143 -9.49 -32.56 -15.70
C TYR A 143 -9.59 -31.40 -14.69
N VAL A 144 -10.82 -31.04 -14.31
CA VAL A 144 -11.07 -29.92 -13.39
C VAL A 144 -11.11 -30.43 -11.95
N ARG A 145 -10.21 -29.97 -11.15
CA ARG A 145 -10.19 -30.28 -9.70
C ARG A 145 -10.94 -29.27 -8.85
N ARG A 146 -11.10 -28.05 -9.35
CA ARG A 146 -11.73 -26.95 -8.61
C ARG A 146 -12.39 -25.94 -9.53
N VAL A 147 -13.55 -25.45 -9.12
CA VAL A 147 -14.22 -24.31 -9.76
C VAL A 147 -14.34 -23.19 -8.73
N ILE A 148 -13.80 -22.02 -9.07
CA ILE A 148 -13.93 -20.79 -8.29
C ILE A 148 -15.15 -20.06 -8.80
N LEU A 149 -16.13 -19.90 -7.93
CA LEU A 149 -17.46 -19.38 -8.20
C LEU A 149 -17.58 -17.94 -7.71
N PRO A 150 -18.40 -17.10 -8.35
CA PRO A 150 -18.75 -15.79 -7.80
C PRO A 150 -19.54 -15.93 -6.48
N MET A 151 -19.60 -14.86 -5.69
CA MET A 151 -20.45 -14.82 -4.50
C MET A 151 -21.93 -14.98 -4.88
N GLY A 152 -22.72 -15.54 -3.96
CA GLY A 152 -24.17 -15.67 -4.13
C GLY A 152 -24.64 -16.87 -4.94
N VAL A 153 -23.76 -17.82 -5.24
CA VAL A 153 -24.12 -19.08 -5.92
C VAL A 153 -25.01 -19.94 -5.03
N GLY A 154 -26.04 -20.50 -5.63
CA GLY A 154 -27.02 -21.37 -4.98
C GLY A 154 -26.44 -22.76 -4.62
N GLU A 155 -27.11 -23.43 -3.70
CA GLU A 155 -26.72 -24.74 -3.17
C GLU A 155 -26.71 -25.83 -4.26
N GLU A 156 -27.65 -25.78 -5.20
CA GLU A 156 -27.74 -26.78 -6.30
C GLU A 156 -26.47 -26.86 -7.14
N THR A 157 -25.89 -25.70 -7.51
CA THR A 157 -24.64 -25.67 -8.26
C THR A 157 -23.48 -26.25 -7.47
N VAL A 158 -23.43 -25.96 -6.16
CA VAL A 158 -22.41 -26.48 -5.25
C VAL A 158 -22.52 -28.00 -5.13
N LYS A 159 -23.74 -28.51 -4.98
CA LYS A 159 -24.04 -29.95 -4.91
C LYS A 159 -23.62 -30.63 -6.22
N CYS A 160 -24.04 -30.11 -7.37
CA CYS A 160 -23.67 -30.67 -8.68
C CYS A 160 -22.15 -30.80 -8.86
N LEU A 161 -21.36 -29.79 -8.44
CA LEU A 161 -19.90 -29.88 -8.51
C LEU A 161 -19.34 -30.94 -7.58
N LYS A 162 -19.86 -31.05 -6.35
CA LYS A 162 -19.41 -32.03 -5.38
C LYS A 162 -19.73 -33.50 -5.82
N ASP A 163 -20.89 -33.70 -6.41
CA ASP A 163 -21.28 -34.99 -6.96
C ASP A 163 -20.32 -35.45 -8.06
N LYS A 164 -19.78 -34.48 -8.81
CA LYS A 164 -18.70 -34.70 -9.80
C LYS A 164 -17.30 -34.76 -9.19
N LYS A 165 -17.15 -34.75 -7.86
CA LYS A 165 -15.88 -34.75 -7.11
C LYS A 165 -15.02 -33.49 -7.38
N ILE A 166 -15.65 -32.40 -7.77
CA ILE A 166 -14.99 -31.11 -8.04
C ILE A 166 -15.12 -30.24 -6.80
N GLN A 167 -14.02 -29.64 -6.36
CA GLN A 167 -14.00 -28.76 -5.20
C GLN A 167 -14.57 -27.38 -5.55
N PRO A 168 -15.72 -26.96 -4.99
CA PRO A 168 -16.17 -25.58 -5.14
C PRO A 168 -15.36 -24.66 -4.22
N ALA A 169 -15.01 -23.48 -4.73
CA ALA A 169 -14.45 -22.36 -3.98
C ALA A 169 -15.24 -21.09 -4.28
N VAL A 170 -15.34 -20.16 -3.35
CA VAL A 170 -15.96 -18.85 -3.58
C VAL A 170 -14.89 -17.80 -3.74
N GLU A 171 -15.03 -16.94 -4.76
CA GLU A 171 -14.14 -15.81 -4.96
C GLU A 171 -14.51 -14.66 -4.01
N VAL A 172 -13.51 -14.18 -3.26
CA VAL A 172 -13.64 -12.95 -2.46
C VAL A 172 -13.28 -11.76 -3.34
N PRO A 173 -14.00 -10.63 -3.24
CA PRO A 173 -13.64 -9.42 -3.98
C PRO A 173 -12.18 -9.03 -3.74
N ALA A 174 -11.49 -8.68 -4.82
CA ALA A 174 -10.06 -8.37 -4.77
C ALA A 174 -9.76 -7.08 -3.98
N ALA A 175 -10.72 -6.16 -3.95
CA ALA A 175 -10.66 -4.95 -3.12
C ALA A 175 -12.00 -4.77 -2.40
N ILE A 176 -11.93 -4.44 -1.12
CA ILE A 176 -13.09 -4.24 -0.25
C ILE A 176 -13.02 -2.80 0.25
N PHE A 177 -13.93 -1.95 -0.25
CA PHE A 177 -13.99 -0.52 0.07
C PHE A 177 -15.14 -0.22 1.03
N GLY A 178 -15.06 -0.72 2.25
CA GLY A 178 -16.19 -0.74 3.19
C GLY A 178 -17.14 -1.90 2.86
N GLY A 179 -18.07 -2.17 3.76
CA GLY A 179 -19.02 -3.30 3.58
C GLY A 179 -18.44 -4.66 3.95
N ASP A 180 -17.42 -4.72 4.77
CA ASP A 180 -16.78 -5.94 5.28
C ASP A 180 -17.81 -6.92 5.83
N ASN A 181 -18.83 -6.40 6.52
CA ASN A 181 -19.93 -7.22 7.05
C ASN A 181 -20.76 -7.88 5.95
N ALA A 182 -20.95 -7.24 4.80
CA ALA A 182 -21.70 -7.81 3.68
C ALA A 182 -20.90 -8.96 3.03
N VAL A 183 -19.58 -8.78 2.89
CA VAL A 183 -18.66 -9.82 2.41
C VAL A 183 -18.66 -10.99 3.40
N TYR A 184 -18.49 -10.71 4.68
CA TYR A 184 -18.53 -11.72 5.74
C TYR A 184 -19.82 -12.55 5.71
N ASN A 185 -20.99 -11.90 5.69
CA ASN A 185 -22.27 -12.57 5.67
C ASN A 185 -22.44 -13.42 4.41
N SER A 186 -21.96 -12.95 3.25
CA SER A 186 -21.98 -13.70 2.01
C SER A 186 -21.09 -14.94 2.07
N LEU A 187 -19.93 -14.85 2.73
CA LEU A 187 -19.04 -16.00 2.94
C LEU A 187 -19.64 -17.02 3.93
N VAL A 188 -20.27 -16.55 5.00
CA VAL A 188 -21.00 -17.41 5.93
C VAL A 188 -22.12 -18.16 5.21
N LYS A 189 -22.87 -17.48 4.32
CA LYS A 189 -23.90 -18.12 3.47
C LYS A 189 -23.29 -19.16 2.52
N ALA A 190 -22.18 -18.81 1.84
CA ALA A 190 -21.48 -19.74 0.96
C ALA A 190 -21.03 -21.00 1.72
N ARG A 191 -20.53 -20.83 2.96
CA ARG A 191 -20.14 -21.94 3.82
C ARG A 191 -21.34 -22.82 4.20
N LYS A 192 -22.49 -22.22 4.53
CA LYS A 192 -23.74 -22.96 4.78
C LYS A 192 -24.18 -23.77 3.55
N ASN A 193 -24.01 -23.23 2.35
CA ASN A 193 -24.26 -23.93 1.08
C ASN A 193 -23.18 -25.00 0.77
N GLY A 194 -22.22 -25.21 1.66
CA GLY A 194 -21.24 -26.27 1.54
C GLY A 194 -19.93 -25.89 0.86
N ILE A 195 -19.65 -24.62 0.62
CA ILE A 195 -18.34 -24.17 0.12
C ILE A 195 -17.43 -23.90 1.32
N SER A 196 -16.36 -24.66 1.46
CA SER A 196 -15.41 -24.52 2.57
C SER A 196 -14.15 -23.72 2.23
N LEU A 197 -13.96 -23.35 0.97
CA LEU A 197 -12.75 -22.72 0.47
C LEU A 197 -13.05 -21.33 -0.14
N ALA A 198 -12.30 -20.33 0.30
CA ALA A 198 -12.32 -18.97 -0.24
C ALA A 198 -11.08 -18.72 -1.09
N ALA A 199 -11.28 -18.21 -2.30
CA ALA A 199 -10.23 -17.80 -3.22
C ALA A 199 -10.03 -16.28 -3.09
N VAL A 200 -8.84 -15.84 -2.66
CA VAL A 200 -8.57 -14.46 -2.28
C VAL A 200 -7.42 -13.83 -3.06
N CYS A 201 -7.55 -12.55 -3.37
CA CYS A 201 -6.53 -11.73 -4.03
C CYS A 201 -5.83 -10.76 -3.09
N SER A 202 -6.28 -10.63 -1.83
CA SER A 202 -5.75 -9.66 -0.85
C SER A 202 -5.74 -10.24 0.56
N LEU A 203 -4.92 -9.67 1.44
CA LEU A 203 -4.88 -10.06 2.85
C LEU A 203 -6.16 -9.63 3.59
N ASP A 204 -6.78 -8.52 3.21
CA ASP A 204 -8.07 -8.09 3.78
C ASP A 204 -9.15 -9.15 3.51
N GLY A 205 -9.25 -9.60 2.25
CA GLY A 205 -10.16 -10.67 1.86
C GLY A 205 -9.86 -11.98 2.59
N ALA A 206 -8.58 -12.29 2.81
CA ALA A 206 -8.16 -13.47 3.58
C ALA A 206 -8.58 -13.37 5.05
N ALA A 207 -8.41 -12.20 5.68
CA ALA A 207 -8.81 -11.99 7.07
C ALA A 207 -10.32 -12.18 7.27
N ILE A 208 -11.14 -11.60 6.39
CA ILE A 208 -12.60 -11.74 6.44
C ILE A 208 -13.02 -13.20 6.19
N ALA A 209 -12.42 -13.88 5.22
CA ALA A 209 -12.72 -15.28 4.93
C ALA A 209 -12.30 -16.21 6.08
N LYS A 210 -11.16 -15.95 6.72
CA LYS A 210 -10.72 -16.68 7.91
C LYS A 210 -11.68 -16.49 9.09
N LYS A 211 -12.15 -15.23 9.31
CA LYS A 211 -13.18 -14.93 10.32
C LYS A 211 -14.49 -15.66 10.04
N ALA A 212 -14.86 -15.86 8.77
CA ALA A 212 -16.03 -16.65 8.37
C ALA A 212 -15.80 -18.18 8.48
N GLY A 213 -14.63 -18.62 8.95
CA GLY A 213 -14.27 -20.02 9.15
C GLY A 213 -13.99 -20.78 7.85
N MET A 214 -13.55 -20.09 6.80
CA MET A 214 -13.20 -20.69 5.52
C MET A 214 -11.71 -21.05 5.43
N LYS A 215 -11.39 -22.10 4.68
CA LYS A 215 -10.02 -22.36 4.21
C LYS A 215 -9.68 -21.35 3.11
N LEU A 216 -8.40 -21.09 2.93
CA LEU A 216 -7.93 -20.06 2.01
C LEU A 216 -7.12 -20.64 0.86
N CYS A 217 -7.34 -20.17 -0.37
CA CYS A 217 -6.41 -20.34 -1.47
C CYS A 217 -6.07 -18.96 -2.06
N ALA A 218 -4.80 -18.76 -2.39
CA ALA A 218 -4.30 -17.50 -2.91
C ALA A 218 -4.44 -17.44 -4.44
N LEU A 219 -4.98 -16.32 -4.94
CA LEU A 219 -5.06 -16.02 -6.37
C LEU A 219 -3.87 -15.12 -6.78
N PRO A 220 -3.60 -14.93 -8.07
CA PRO A 220 -2.46 -14.14 -8.55
C PRO A 220 -2.34 -12.74 -7.96
N GLY A 221 -3.47 -12.11 -7.57
CA GLY A 221 -3.48 -10.80 -6.92
C GLY A 221 -2.76 -10.72 -5.58
N THR A 222 -2.47 -11.85 -4.93
CA THR A 222 -1.63 -11.89 -3.72
C THR A 222 -0.15 -11.74 -4.03
N ASN A 223 0.23 -11.76 -5.29
CA ASN A 223 1.58 -11.56 -5.80
C ASN A 223 2.67 -12.43 -5.16
N ILE A 224 2.39 -13.72 -5.02
CA ILE A 224 3.35 -14.70 -4.49
C ILE A 224 4.36 -15.04 -5.58
N PHE A 225 5.62 -14.61 -5.42
CA PHE A 225 6.64 -14.77 -6.46
C PHE A 225 8.01 -15.28 -5.99
N ASN A 226 8.17 -15.63 -4.72
CA ASN A 226 9.39 -16.23 -4.19
C ASN A 226 9.11 -17.30 -3.14
N THR A 227 10.13 -18.06 -2.78
CA THR A 227 10.03 -19.15 -1.81
C THR A 227 9.58 -18.67 -0.43
N PHE A 228 10.03 -17.50 0.02
CA PHE A 228 9.67 -16.97 1.33
C PHE A 228 8.20 -16.58 1.40
N SER A 229 7.68 -15.92 0.36
CA SER A 229 6.25 -15.61 0.31
C SER A 229 5.39 -16.89 0.27
N ILE A 230 5.85 -17.95 -0.41
CA ILE A 230 5.16 -19.25 -0.40
C ILE A 230 5.08 -19.82 1.03
N ASP A 231 6.18 -19.79 1.79
CA ASP A 231 6.21 -20.30 3.15
C ASP A 231 5.42 -19.41 4.11
N GLU A 232 5.47 -18.09 3.95
CA GLU A 232 4.67 -17.16 4.75
C GLU A 232 3.17 -17.36 4.54
N PHE A 233 2.71 -17.52 3.31
CA PHE A 233 1.32 -17.83 3.04
C PHE A 233 0.91 -19.21 3.62
N ALA A 234 1.84 -20.17 3.67
CA ALA A 234 1.60 -21.43 4.38
C ALA A 234 1.41 -21.21 5.90
N HIS A 235 2.23 -20.35 6.52
CA HIS A 235 2.08 -19.98 7.94
C HIS A 235 0.78 -19.22 8.21
N LEU A 236 0.34 -18.37 7.29
CA LEU A 236 -0.95 -17.69 7.37
C LEU A 236 -2.16 -18.64 7.22
N GLY A 237 -1.93 -19.92 6.91
CA GLY A 237 -2.96 -20.95 6.86
C GLY A 237 -3.60 -21.12 5.49
N PHE A 238 -2.96 -20.69 4.42
CA PHE A 238 -3.41 -21.01 3.06
C PHE A 238 -3.18 -22.47 2.73
N THR A 239 -4.07 -23.04 1.93
CA THR A 239 -4.00 -24.45 1.50
C THR A 239 -3.23 -24.63 0.20
N ASP A 240 -3.28 -23.66 -0.66
CA ASP A 240 -2.58 -23.60 -1.95
C ASP A 240 -2.56 -22.17 -2.53
N ALA A 241 -1.76 -21.96 -3.56
CA ALA A 241 -1.61 -20.67 -4.20
C ALA A 241 -1.49 -20.78 -5.73
N ILE A 242 -2.01 -19.79 -6.43
CA ILE A 242 -1.67 -19.52 -7.82
C ILE A 242 -0.62 -18.40 -7.80
N LEU A 243 0.57 -18.70 -8.34
CA LEU A 243 1.72 -17.80 -8.32
C LEU A 243 1.48 -16.53 -9.12
N SER A 244 2.29 -15.51 -8.86
CA SER A 244 2.30 -14.27 -9.61
C SER A 244 2.48 -14.51 -11.11
N THR A 245 1.75 -13.75 -11.90
CA THR A 245 1.85 -13.77 -13.38
C THR A 245 3.10 -13.08 -13.90
N GLU A 246 3.89 -12.43 -13.05
CA GLU A 246 5.17 -11.83 -13.39
C GLU A 246 6.31 -12.86 -13.49
N LEU A 247 6.08 -14.08 -12.99
CA LEU A 247 7.06 -15.16 -13.03
C LEU A 247 7.06 -15.90 -14.38
N LYS A 248 8.24 -16.13 -14.92
CA LYS A 248 8.44 -17.07 -16.02
C LYS A 248 8.24 -18.52 -15.53
N ILE A 249 7.79 -19.41 -16.40
CA ILE A 249 7.55 -20.82 -16.06
C ILE A 249 8.79 -21.50 -15.45
N ALA A 250 10.00 -21.20 -15.97
CA ALA A 250 11.25 -21.72 -15.41
C ALA A 250 11.46 -21.24 -13.95
N GLN A 251 11.14 -19.99 -13.65
CA GLN A 251 11.19 -19.46 -12.28
C GLN A 251 10.16 -20.14 -11.38
N CYS A 252 8.92 -20.32 -11.85
CA CYS A 252 7.90 -21.06 -11.10
C CYS A 252 8.37 -22.47 -10.74
N ALA A 253 9.08 -23.14 -11.66
CA ALA A 253 9.62 -24.49 -11.44
C ALA A 253 10.77 -24.54 -10.43
N SER A 254 11.56 -23.45 -10.31
CA SER A 254 12.70 -23.38 -9.41
C SER A 254 12.35 -23.03 -7.97
N LEU A 255 11.14 -22.48 -7.71
CA LEU A 255 10.72 -22.12 -6.38
C LEU A 255 10.61 -23.33 -5.45
N GLY A 256 10.97 -23.12 -4.19
CA GLY A 256 10.75 -24.06 -3.09
C GLY A 256 9.44 -23.77 -2.34
N GLY A 257 9.43 -24.13 -1.06
CA GLY A 257 8.35 -23.81 -0.12
C GLY A 257 7.35 -24.93 0.09
N LYS A 258 6.55 -24.79 1.14
CA LYS A 258 5.63 -25.83 1.66
C LYS A 258 4.27 -25.85 0.99
N LEU A 259 3.84 -24.71 0.41
CA LEU A 259 2.51 -24.54 -0.13
C LEU A 259 2.40 -25.18 -1.54
N PRO A 260 1.37 -26.00 -1.79
CA PRO A 260 1.02 -26.42 -3.16
C PRO A 260 0.73 -25.20 -4.03
N ARG A 261 1.19 -25.25 -5.28
CA ARG A 261 1.10 -24.09 -6.16
C ARG A 261 0.68 -24.42 -7.57
N GLY A 262 0.06 -23.47 -8.22
CA GLY A 262 -0.31 -23.47 -9.63
C GLY A 262 0.17 -22.21 -10.34
N VAL A 263 0.01 -22.20 -11.64
CA VAL A 263 0.30 -21.06 -12.50
C VAL A 263 -0.96 -20.62 -13.23
N PHE A 264 -1.04 -19.34 -13.56
CA PHE A 264 -2.09 -18.83 -14.44
C PHE A 264 -1.77 -19.25 -15.87
N ALA A 265 -2.64 -20.07 -16.47
CA ALA A 265 -2.39 -20.63 -17.78
C ALA A 265 -3.15 -19.91 -18.90
N TYR A 266 -4.40 -19.50 -18.66
CA TYR A 266 -5.25 -18.90 -19.66
C TYR A 266 -6.32 -18.01 -19.01
N GLY A 267 -6.67 -16.90 -19.67
CA GLY A 267 -7.77 -16.03 -19.29
C GLY A 267 -7.42 -14.55 -19.31
N ARG A 268 -8.29 -13.76 -18.71
CA ARG A 268 -8.10 -12.31 -18.58
C ARG A 268 -7.60 -11.95 -17.19
N LEU A 269 -6.51 -11.19 -17.15
CA LEU A 269 -5.98 -10.61 -15.92
C LEU A 269 -6.61 -9.24 -15.68
N PRO A 270 -6.95 -8.90 -14.42
CA PRO A 270 -7.35 -7.54 -14.08
C PRO A 270 -6.13 -6.61 -14.20
N LEU A 271 -6.24 -5.61 -15.07
CA LEU A 271 -5.19 -4.60 -15.28
C LEU A 271 -5.33 -3.44 -14.31
N MET A 272 -6.56 -3.14 -13.87
CA MET A 272 -6.85 -2.01 -13.00
C MET A 272 -8.08 -2.31 -12.12
N GLN A 273 -8.04 -1.83 -10.91
CA GLN A 273 -9.18 -1.81 -9.98
C GLN A 273 -9.50 -0.36 -9.61
N THR A 274 -10.77 0.01 -9.71
CA THR A 274 -11.21 1.36 -9.39
C THR A 274 -12.33 1.32 -8.36
N ARG A 275 -12.31 2.27 -7.42
CA ARG A 275 -13.42 2.49 -6.48
C ARG A 275 -14.64 3.08 -7.20
N ASN A 276 -14.39 4.03 -8.09
CA ASN A 276 -15.45 4.64 -8.89
C ASN A 276 -15.77 3.76 -10.09
N CYS A 277 -17.04 3.51 -10.36
CA CYS A 277 -17.47 2.72 -11.49
C CYS A 277 -17.33 3.55 -12.78
N PRO A 278 -16.41 3.20 -13.70
CA PRO A 278 -16.24 3.97 -14.93
C PRO A 278 -17.42 3.87 -15.90
N VAL A 279 -18.26 2.83 -15.76
CA VAL A 279 -19.47 2.65 -16.57
C VAL A 279 -20.57 3.65 -16.17
N LYS A 280 -20.53 4.18 -14.94
CA LYS A 280 -21.51 5.17 -14.43
C LYS A 280 -21.51 6.46 -15.28
N ASN A 281 -20.40 6.78 -15.94
CA ASN A 281 -20.32 7.97 -16.80
C ASN A 281 -21.19 7.87 -18.08
N GLY A 282 -21.53 6.66 -18.51
CA GLY A 282 -22.32 6.43 -19.73
C GLY A 282 -23.72 5.87 -19.47
N THR A 283 -24.03 5.41 -18.27
CA THR A 283 -25.34 4.82 -17.95
C THR A 283 -25.66 4.89 -16.47
N THR A 284 -26.95 4.89 -16.11
CA THR A 284 -27.38 4.80 -14.71
C THR A 284 -27.32 3.37 -14.20
N CYS A 285 -27.18 3.21 -12.88
CA CYS A 285 -27.07 1.88 -12.25
C CYS A 285 -28.31 0.99 -12.51
N ASP A 286 -29.48 1.59 -12.65
CA ASP A 286 -30.74 0.88 -12.89
C ASP A 286 -30.79 0.24 -14.28
N LYS A 287 -30.15 0.87 -15.27
CA LYS A 287 -30.06 0.40 -16.65
C LYS A 287 -28.77 -0.36 -16.93
N CYS A 288 -27.85 -0.40 -15.98
CA CYS A 288 -26.52 -1.00 -16.15
C CYS A 288 -26.59 -2.53 -16.07
N ARG A 289 -26.07 -3.21 -17.10
CA ARG A 289 -25.91 -4.68 -17.12
C ARG A 289 -24.64 -5.14 -16.39
N LYS A 290 -23.98 -4.28 -15.60
CA LYS A 290 -22.72 -4.54 -14.90
C LYS A 290 -21.53 -4.87 -15.81
N HIS A 291 -21.66 -4.53 -17.08
CA HIS A 291 -20.63 -4.70 -18.09
C HIS A 291 -20.48 -3.41 -18.89
N GLY A 292 -19.27 -3.13 -19.31
CA GLY A 292 -18.94 -1.99 -20.14
C GLY A 292 -17.58 -2.14 -20.75
N SER A 293 -17.10 -1.10 -21.39
CA SER A 293 -15.75 -1.05 -21.93
C SER A 293 -15.14 0.33 -21.71
N LEU A 294 -13.82 0.36 -21.60
CA LEU A 294 -13.02 1.57 -21.68
C LEU A 294 -12.13 1.45 -22.92
N THR A 295 -12.09 2.49 -23.72
CA THR A 295 -11.19 2.56 -24.87
C THR A 295 -10.11 3.60 -24.54
N ASP A 296 -8.85 3.22 -24.70
CA ASP A 296 -7.73 4.12 -24.48
C ASP A 296 -7.53 5.07 -25.68
N ARG A 297 -6.58 5.99 -25.56
CA ARG A 297 -6.23 6.95 -26.61
C ARG A 297 -5.66 6.31 -27.89
N MET A 298 -5.22 5.05 -27.80
CA MET A 298 -4.70 4.26 -28.91
C MET A 298 -5.78 3.43 -29.59
N GLY A 299 -7.05 3.53 -29.14
CA GLY A 299 -8.17 2.76 -29.69
C GLY A 299 -8.29 1.34 -29.13
N VAL A 300 -7.46 0.95 -28.16
CA VAL A 300 -7.54 -0.38 -27.54
C VAL A 300 -8.67 -0.41 -26.52
N THR A 301 -9.57 -1.38 -26.67
CA THR A 301 -10.76 -1.52 -25.83
C THR A 301 -10.57 -2.58 -24.77
N PHE A 302 -10.76 -2.20 -23.52
CA PHE A 302 -10.68 -3.05 -22.34
C PHE A 302 -12.08 -3.30 -21.77
N PRO A 303 -12.48 -4.56 -21.53
CA PRO A 303 -13.75 -4.85 -20.91
C PRO A 303 -13.73 -4.44 -19.44
N VAL A 304 -14.78 -3.75 -19.02
CA VAL A 304 -15.04 -3.38 -17.62
C VAL A 304 -16.04 -4.35 -17.02
N ALA A 305 -15.71 -4.92 -15.89
CA ALA A 305 -16.62 -5.77 -15.15
C ALA A 305 -16.81 -5.23 -13.73
N VAL A 306 -18.05 -5.01 -13.36
CA VAL A 306 -18.43 -4.56 -12.02
C VAL A 306 -18.63 -5.81 -11.15
N SER A 307 -17.70 -6.04 -10.23
CA SER A 307 -17.74 -7.19 -9.32
C SER A 307 -18.58 -6.93 -8.05
N TYR A 308 -18.89 -5.67 -7.74
CA TYR A 308 -19.62 -5.27 -6.54
C TYR A 308 -20.73 -4.27 -6.84
N THR A 309 -21.96 -4.54 -6.39
CA THR A 309 -23.13 -3.72 -6.72
C THR A 309 -23.57 -2.75 -5.64
N HIS A 310 -22.95 -2.71 -4.49
CA HIS A 310 -23.38 -1.90 -3.35
C HIS A 310 -22.27 -1.09 -2.71
N LEU A 311 -21.60 -0.28 -3.52
CA LEU A 311 -21.08 0.98 -3.01
C LEU A 311 -22.13 2.06 -3.38
N ARG A 312 -23.21 2.14 -2.62
CA ARG A 312 -23.87 3.43 -2.45
C ARG A 312 -22.82 4.30 -1.76
N ALA A 313 -22.20 5.18 -2.53
CA ALA A 313 -21.62 6.37 -1.95
C ALA A 313 -22.78 7.04 -1.20
N HIS A 314 -22.77 7.01 0.12
CA HIS A 314 -23.46 8.01 0.87
C HIS A 314 -22.76 9.30 0.49
N GLU A 315 -23.45 10.08 -0.32
CA GLU A 315 -23.14 11.48 -0.52
C GLU A 315 -23.23 12.13 0.87
N THR A 316 -22.12 12.52 1.40
CA THR A 316 -22.01 13.59 2.39
C THR A 316 -21.56 14.83 1.67
#